data_acbce259f477ad5a816631e90c86a513
#
_entry.id   acbce259f477ad5a816631e90c86a513
#
_cell.length_a   1.000
_cell.length_b   1.000
_cell.length_c   1.000
_cell.angle_alpha   90.00
_cell.angle_beta   90.00
_cell.angle_gamma   90.00
#
_symmetry.space_group_name_H-M   'P 1'
#
loop_
_entity.id
_entity.type
_entity.pdbx_description
1 polymer ?
#
loop_
_entity_poly.entity_id
_entity_poly.type
_entity_poly.pdbx_seq_one_letter_code
_entity_poly.pdbx_strand_id
1 'polypeptide(L)'
;MNSLRNKLLAWLLGAVALVGAAGAWVSYRNALTEANAFFDDHLRQTALLLRDQAYGFSPTPGLPQEIPDYDFVVQVWTLDGVRVYLSRPHTVLPGLTTLGLSTVATPNGRWRVFGVEARGRIIQVAQPMNVRERRAARLALKTI
;
A
#
# COMPACT_ATOMS: atom_id res chain seq x y z
N MET A 1 34.46 -10.38 -46.14
CA MET A 1 34.84 -9.36 -45.14
C MET A 1 33.69 -8.74 -44.33
N ASN A 2 32.42 -9.04 -44.66
CA ASN A 2 31.25 -8.46 -43.94
C ASN A 2 30.86 -9.20 -42.64
N SER A 3 31.42 -10.39 -42.37
CA SER A 3 31.05 -11.21 -41.23
C SER A 3 31.60 -10.70 -39.88
N LEU A 4 32.83 -10.17 -39.87
CA LEU A 4 33.46 -9.65 -38.65
C LEU A 4 32.80 -8.35 -38.16
N ARG A 5 32.51 -7.46 -39.09
CA ARG A 5 31.80 -6.20 -38.78
C ARG A 5 30.39 -6.44 -38.23
N ASN A 6 29.68 -7.39 -38.84
CA ASN A 6 28.32 -7.74 -38.36
C ASN A 6 28.34 -8.42 -36.99
N LYS A 7 29.35 -9.26 -36.72
CA LYS A 7 29.55 -9.89 -35.41
C LYS A 7 29.85 -8.82 -34.34
N LEU A 8 30.74 -7.87 -34.61
CA LEU A 8 31.07 -6.79 -33.70
C LEU A 8 29.85 -5.87 -33.42
N LEU A 9 29.10 -5.54 -34.47
CA LEU A 9 27.86 -4.77 -34.33
C LEU A 9 26.81 -5.52 -33.50
N ALA A 10 26.64 -6.83 -33.71
CA ALA A 10 25.73 -7.65 -32.95
C ALA A 10 26.12 -7.73 -31.46
N TRP A 11 27.42 -7.90 -31.18
CA TRP A 11 27.93 -7.87 -29.81
C TRP A 11 27.75 -6.51 -29.13
N LEU A 12 28.00 -5.42 -29.86
CA LEU A 12 27.81 -4.08 -29.34
C LEU A 12 26.34 -3.78 -29.04
N LEU A 13 25.44 -4.13 -29.97
CA LEU A 13 24.00 -3.95 -29.79
C LEU A 13 23.49 -4.84 -28.64
N GLY A 14 23.98 -6.08 -28.53
CA GLY A 14 23.65 -6.97 -27.44
C GLY A 14 24.09 -6.43 -26.08
N ALA A 15 25.31 -5.88 -26.00
CA ALA A 15 25.81 -5.28 -24.78
C ALA A 15 25.00 -4.04 -24.37
N VAL A 16 24.67 -3.17 -25.32
CA VAL A 16 23.85 -1.96 -25.07
C VAL A 16 22.43 -2.35 -24.63
N ALA A 17 21.83 -3.34 -25.30
CA ALA A 17 20.50 -3.83 -24.92
C ALA A 17 20.49 -4.45 -23.52
N LEU A 18 21.55 -5.20 -23.16
CA LEU A 18 21.66 -5.82 -21.84
C LEU A 18 21.81 -4.77 -20.73
N VAL A 19 22.67 -3.77 -20.95
CA VAL A 19 22.85 -2.66 -19.98
C VAL A 19 21.56 -1.86 -19.86
N GLY A 20 20.87 -1.56 -20.97
CA GLY A 20 19.59 -0.88 -20.98
C GLY A 20 18.50 -1.66 -20.22
N ALA A 21 18.40 -2.96 -20.45
CA ALA A 21 17.46 -3.83 -19.76
C ALA A 21 17.75 -3.91 -18.25
N ALA A 22 19.01 -4.04 -17.86
CA ALA A 22 19.43 -4.05 -16.47
C ALA A 22 19.11 -2.71 -15.78
N GLY A 23 19.40 -1.59 -16.44
CA GLY A 23 19.07 -0.25 -15.92
C GLY A 23 17.56 -0.04 -15.75
N ALA A 24 16.77 -0.44 -16.73
CA ALA A 24 15.30 -0.39 -16.67
C ALA A 24 14.75 -1.24 -15.53
N TRP A 25 15.31 -2.45 -15.33
CA TRP A 25 14.91 -3.33 -14.25
C TRP A 25 15.19 -2.74 -12.87
N VAL A 26 16.39 -2.19 -12.65
CA VAL A 26 16.76 -1.52 -11.39
C VAL A 26 15.87 -0.31 -11.14
N SER A 27 15.66 0.52 -12.16
CA SER A 27 14.79 1.69 -12.08
C SER A 27 13.35 1.32 -11.72
N TYR A 28 12.82 0.27 -12.34
CA TYR A 28 11.48 -0.25 -12.03
C TYR A 28 11.37 -0.73 -10.58
N ARG A 29 12.37 -1.49 -10.11
CA ARG A 29 12.39 -1.97 -8.71
C ARG A 29 12.46 -0.83 -7.71
N ASN A 30 13.29 0.17 -7.97
CA ASN A 30 13.39 1.35 -7.11
C ASN A 30 12.08 2.13 -7.06
N ALA A 31 11.43 2.35 -8.20
CA ALA A 31 10.13 3.02 -8.27
C ALA A 31 9.04 2.29 -7.46
N LEU A 32 9.01 0.94 -7.52
CA LEU A 32 8.08 0.15 -6.70
C LEU A 32 8.36 0.29 -5.19
N THR A 33 9.63 0.29 -4.80
CA THR A 33 10.02 0.43 -3.40
C THR A 33 9.64 1.81 -2.86
N GLU A 34 9.90 2.85 -3.63
CA GLU A 34 9.56 4.23 -3.29
C GLU A 34 8.05 4.44 -3.21
N ALA A 35 7.30 3.90 -4.17
CA ALA A 35 5.84 3.93 -4.12
C ALA A 35 5.27 3.23 -2.88
N ASN A 36 5.82 2.07 -2.50
CA ASN A 36 5.39 1.36 -1.30
C ASN A 36 5.71 2.14 -0.03
N ALA A 37 6.86 2.77 0.07
CA ALA A 37 7.24 3.61 1.20
C ALA A 37 6.28 4.81 1.34
N PHE A 38 5.92 5.45 0.23
CA PHE A 38 4.94 6.54 0.21
C PHE A 38 3.55 6.11 0.71
N PHE A 39 3.08 4.95 0.27
CA PHE A 39 1.79 4.41 0.74
C PHE A 39 1.83 4.02 2.22
N ASP A 40 2.94 3.50 2.71
CA ASP A 40 3.11 3.14 4.12
C ASP A 40 3.13 4.40 5.01
N ASP A 41 3.79 5.47 4.57
CA ASP A 41 3.78 6.75 5.27
C ASP A 41 2.38 7.39 5.30
N HIS A 42 1.65 7.29 4.19
CA HIS A 42 0.26 7.77 4.12
C HIS A 42 -0.68 7.01 5.05
N LEU A 43 -0.55 5.68 5.15
CA LEU A 43 -1.30 4.87 6.13
C LEU A 43 -1.00 5.31 7.57
N ARG A 44 0.29 5.52 7.87
CA ARG A 44 0.74 5.98 9.19
C ARG A 44 0.16 7.35 9.52
N GLN A 45 0.26 8.32 8.62
CA GLN A 45 -0.28 9.66 8.82
C GLN A 45 -1.79 9.63 9.03
N THR A 46 -2.52 8.86 8.24
CA THR A 46 -3.97 8.70 8.39
C THR A 46 -4.33 8.13 9.75
N ALA A 47 -3.62 7.08 10.20
CA ALA A 47 -3.87 6.48 11.51
C ALA A 47 -3.57 7.45 12.67
N LEU A 48 -2.50 8.24 12.56
CA LEU A 48 -2.15 9.24 13.57
C LEU A 48 -3.15 10.40 13.62
N LEU A 49 -3.63 10.87 12.47
CA LEU A 49 -4.69 11.89 12.40
C LEU A 49 -5.99 11.38 13.04
N LEU A 50 -6.37 10.15 12.76
CA LEU A 50 -7.54 9.52 13.38
C LEU A 50 -7.35 9.34 14.89
N ARG A 51 -6.14 9.01 15.34
CA ARG A 51 -5.80 8.97 16.77
C ARG A 51 -6.04 10.31 17.44
N ASP A 52 -5.59 11.38 16.82
CA ASP A 52 -5.71 12.74 17.39
C ASP A 52 -7.16 13.25 17.35
N GLN A 53 -7.92 12.86 16.32
CA GLN A 53 -9.36 13.14 16.21
C GLN A 53 -10.22 12.23 17.12
N ALA A 54 -9.71 11.12 17.60
CA ALA A 54 -10.43 10.24 18.54
C ALA A 54 -10.81 10.93 19.87
N TYR A 55 -10.34 12.14 20.10
CA TYR A 55 -10.81 13.04 21.14
C TYR A 55 -12.27 13.49 20.94
N GLY A 56 -12.82 13.37 19.74
CA GLY A 56 -14.19 13.77 19.39
C GLY A 56 -15.11 12.64 18.88
N PHE A 57 -14.62 11.41 18.78
CA PHE A 57 -15.47 10.28 18.39
C PHE A 57 -16.37 9.83 19.54
N SER A 58 -17.46 10.57 19.74
CA SER A 58 -18.69 9.94 20.25
C SER A 58 -19.20 9.01 19.15
N PRO A 59 -19.57 7.78 19.46
CA PRO A 59 -20.27 6.93 18.51
C PRO A 59 -21.67 7.49 18.31
N THR A 60 -21.80 8.47 17.43
CA THR A 60 -23.11 8.89 16.92
C THR A 60 -23.43 7.95 15.78
N PRO A 61 -24.42 7.03 15.95
CA PRO A 61 -24.86 6.21 14.85
C PRO A 61 -25.57 7.13 13.85
N GLY A 62 -24.98 7.36 12.68
CA GLY A 62 -25.73 7.97 11.62
C GLY A 62 -25.09 9.01 10.72
N LEU A 63 -23.77 9.19 10.73
CA LEU A 63 -23.13 9.96 9.68
C LEU A 63 -22.25 9.03 8.85
N PRO A 64 -22.66 8.72 7.58
CA PRO A 64 -21.70 8.33 6.59
C PRO A 64 -20.86 9.57 6.29
N GLN A 65 -19.77 9.78 7.00
CA GLN A 65 -18.69 10.56 6.43
C GLN A 65 -18.24 9.73 5.22
N GLU A 66 -18.71 10.16 4.05
CA GLU A 66 -18.12 9.80 2.79
C GLU A 66 -16.66 10.22 2.85
N ILE A 67 -15.82 9.34 3.37
CA ILE A 67 -14.39 9.46 3.24
C ILE A 67 -14.16 9.30 1.74
N PRO A 68 -13.70 10.36 1.03
CA PRO A 68 -13.54 10.31 -0.40
C PRO A 68 -12.66 9.11 -0.73
N ASP A 69 -13.07 8.33 -1.67
CA ASP A 69 -12.50 7.23 -2.46
C ASP A 69 -11.05 6.77 -2.13
N TYR A 70 -10.70 6.75 -0.84
CA TYR A 70 -9.46 6.16 -0.36
C TYR A 70 -9.66 4.65 -0.22
N ASP A 71 -8.84 3.89 -0.93
CA ASP A 71 -8.86 2.42 -0.94
C ASP A 71 -8.38 1.81 0.40
N PHE A 72 -8.61 2.48 1.52
CA PHE A 72 -8.28 1.97 2.85
C PHE A 72 -9.52 1.79 3.71
N VAL A 73 -9.40 0.90 4.67
CA VAL A 73 -10.44 0.57 5.65
C VAL A 73 -9.94 0.91 7.03
N VAL A 74 -10.77 1.63 7.79
CA VAL A 74 -10.51 1.96 9.18
C VAL A 74 -11.29 1.03 10.08
N GLN A 75 -10.61 0.43 11.05
CA GLN A 75 -11.18 -0.40 12.09
C GLN A 75 -10.78 0.14 13.47
N VAL A 76 -11.70 0.12 14.42
CA VAL A 76 -11.39 0.42 15.81
C VAL A 76 -11.71 -0.80 16.65
N TRP A 77 -10.75 -1.21 17.48
CA TRP A 77 -10.83 -2.36 18.34
C TRP A 77 -10.68 -1.95 19.80
N THR A 78 -11.34 -2.69 20.70
CA THR A 78 -11.02 -2.63 22.13
C THR A 78 -9.75 -3.43 22.41
N LEU A 79 -9.13 -3.20 23.56
CA LEU A 79 -7.96 -3.99 24.01
C LEU A 79 -8.29 -5.48 24.19
N ASP A 80 -9.55 -5.80 24.44
CA ASP A 80 -10.05 -7.18 24.57
C ASP A 80 -10.26 -7.87 23.21
N GLY A 81 -9.96 -7.19 22.08
CA GLY A 81 -10.06 -7.76 20.74
C GLY A 81 -11.47 -7.70 20.12
N VAL A 82 -12.36 -6.86 20.65
CA VAL A 82 -13.69 -6.64 20.07
C VAL A 82 -13.64 -5.46 19.10
N ARG A 83 -14.11 -5.66 17.88
CA ARG A 83 -14.21 -4.59 16.88
C ARG A 83 -15.44 -3.75 17.14
N VAL A 84 -15.24 -2.47 17.45
CA VAL A 84 -16.31 -1.51 17.77
C VAL A 84 -16.67 -0.58 16.62
N TYR A 85 -15.81 -0.44 15.62
CA TYR A 85 -16.06 0.38 14.46
C TYR A 85 -15.45 -0.20 13.19
N LEU A 86 -16.11 0.00 12.06
CA LEU A 86 -15.67 -0.43 10.74
C LEU A 86 -16.18 0.57 9.69
N SER A 87 -15.28 1.12 8.89
CA SER A 87 -15.64 2.10 7.86
C SER A 87 -16.33 1.49 6.62
N ARG A 88 -16.09 0.20 6.33
CA ARG A 88 -16.71 -0.51 5.19
C ARG A 88 -17.11 -1.95 5.55
N PRO A 89 -18.40 -2.26 5.68
CA PRO A 89 -18.85 -3.53 6.25
C PRO A 89 -18.77 -4.77 5.35
N HIS A 90 -18.43 -4.65 4.07
CA HIS A 90 -18.62 -5.76 3.11
C HIS A 90 -17.35 -6.45 2.62
N THR A 91 -16.19 -6.19 3.20
CA THR A 91 -14.94 -6.78 2.75
C THR A 91 -14.42 -7.81 3.75
N VAL A 92 -13.84 -8.90 3.27
CA VAL A 92 -13.05 -9.79 4.14
C VAL A 92 -11.82 -9.01 4.59
N LEU A 93 -11.82 -8.61 5.84
CA LEU A 93 -10.84 -7.74 6.44
C LEU A 93 -9.87 -8.52 7.30
N PRO A 94 -8.62 -8.07 7.41
CA PRO A 94 -7.72 -8.62 8.40
C PRO A 94 -8.30 -8.43 9.81
N GLY A 95 -8.07 -9.41 10.68
CA GLY A 95 -8.38 -9.30 12.09
C GLY A 95 -7.49 -8.29 12.80
N LEU A 96 -7.58 -8.22 14.12
CA LEU A 96 -6.69 -7.41 14.92
C LEU A 96 -5.24 -7.86 14.73
N THR A 97 -4.37 -6.91 14.42
CA THR A 97 -2.94 -7.14 14.23
C THR A 97 -2.12 -6.51 15.35
N THR A 98 -0.83 -6.76 15.34
CA THR A 98 0.12 -6.08 16.22
C THR A 98 0.17 -4.58 15.94
N LEU A 99 0.53 -3.78 16.94
CA LEU A 99 0.75 -2.35 16.76
C LEU A 99 1.89 -2.09 15.77
N GLY A 100 1.78 -0.97 15.04
CA GLY A 100 2.72 -0.61 14.00
C GLY A 100 2.35 -1.16 12.63
N LEU A 101 3.31 -1.18 11.74
CA LEU A 101 3.14 -1.56 10.35
C LEU A 101 3.32 -3.07 10.17
N SER A 102 2.32 -3.73 9.57
CA SER A 102 2.35 -5.17 9.31
C SER A 102 1.71 -5.52 7.97
N THR A 103 2.00 -6.71 7.45
CA THR A 103 1.36 -7.27 6.27
C THR A 103 0.64 -8.54 6.66
N VAL A 104 -0.66 -8.61 6.37
CA VAL A 104 -1.53 -9.72 6.72
C VAL A 104 -2.07 -10.38 5.46
N ALA A 105 -2.00 -11.71 5.39
CA ALA A 105 -2.63 -12.50 4.34
C ALA A 105 -4.08 -12.81 4.72
N THR A 106 -4.99 -12.58 3.79
CA THR A 106 -6.40 -12.97 3.90
C THR A 106 -6.78 -13.83 2.69
N PRO A 107 -7.91 -14.56 2.73
CA PRO A 107 -8.38 -15.32 1.55
C PRO A 107 -8.51 -14.50 0.27
N ASN A 108 -8.75 -13.19 0.39
CA ASN A 108 -8.90 -12.26 -0.75
C ASN A 108 -7.61 -11.49 -1.11
N GLY A 109 -6.46 -11.89 -0.57
CA GLY A 109 -5.19 -11.27 -0.86
C GLY A 109 -4.48 -10.71 0.36
N ARG A 110 -3.35 -10.05 0.12
CA ARG A 110 -2.55 -9.43 1.19
C ARG A 110 -3.01 -8.01 1.47
N TRP A 111 -2.99 -7.66 2.76
CA TRP A 111 -3.31 -6.34 3.27
C TRP A 111 -2.11 -5.74 3.98
N ARG A 112 -1.88 -4.47 3.75
CA ARG A 112 -0.95 -3.67 4.53
C ARG A 112 -1.73 -2.96 5.62
N VAL A 113 -1.29 -3.11 6.86
CA VAL A 113 -2.04 -2.68 8.05
C VAL A 113 -1.12 -1.84 8.94
N PHE A 114 -1.65 -0.75 9.46
CA PHE A 114 -1.00 0.05 10.50
C PHE A 114 -1.94 0.17 11.70
N GLY A 115 -1.48 -0.28 12.86
CA GLY A 115 -2.19 -0.21 14.13
C GLY A 115 -1.56 0.78 15.10
N VAL A 116 -2.37 1.61 15.74
CA VAL A 116 -1.94 2.54 16.78
C VAL A 116 -2.90 2.48 17.95
N GLU A 117 -2.37 2.49 19.17
CA GLU A 117 -3.17 2.57 20.40
C GLU A 117 -3.52 4.02 20.73
N ALA A 118 -4.79 4.22 21.09
CA ALA A 118 -5.30 5.50 21.55
C ALA A 118 -6.38 5.29 22.62
N ARG A 119 -6.15 5.75 23.85
CA ARG A 119 -7.14 5.74 24.94
C ARG A 119 -7.82 4.39 25.22
N GLY A 120 -7.03 3.33 25.28
CA GLY A 120 -7.55 1.99 25.54
C GLY A 120 -8.30 1.39 24.34
N ARG A 121 -8.07 1.89 23.14
CA ARG A 121 -8.56 1.36 21.87
C ARG A 121 -7.43 1.24 20.86
N ILE A 122 -7.55 0.34 19.92
CA ILE A 122 -6.61 0.19 18.82
C ILE A 122 -7.30 0.68 17.56
N ILE A 123 -6.71 1.70 16.92
CA ILE A 123 -7.13 2.20 15.63
C ILE A 123 -6.25 1.50 14.59
N GLN A 124 -6.88 0.77 13.69
CA GLN A 124 -6.22 0.01 12.65
C GLN A 124 -6.66 0.50 11.28
N VAL A 125 -5.72 0.93 10.46
CA VAL A 125 -5.94 1.33 9.08
C VAL A 125 -5.33 0.27 8.17
N ALA A 126 -6.14 -0.27 7.26
CA ALA A 126 -5.75 -1.35 6.37
C ALA A 126 -5.97 -0.98 4.90
N GLN A 127 -5.04 -1.35 4.04
CA GLN A 127 -5.12 -1.16 2.60
C GLN A 127 -4.79 -2.45 1.86
N PRO A 128 -5.61 -2.87 0.87
CA PRO A 128 -5.30 -4.05 0.08
C PRO A 128 -4.10 -3.78 -0.84
N MET A 129 -3.14 -4.72 -0.86
CA MET A 129 -1.90 -4.59 -1.65
C MET A 129 -2.14 -4.58 -3.16
N ASN A 130 -3.16 -5.30 -3.63
CA ASN A 130 -3.54 -5.34 -5.05
C ASN A 130 -3.94 -3.95 -5.60
N VAL A 131 -4.49 -3.09 -4.76
CA VAL A 131 -4.84 -1.71 -5.15
C VAL A 131 -3.58 -0.88 -5.36
N ARG A 132 -2.59 -1.04 -4.50
CA ARG A 132 -1.28 -0.37 -4.64
C ARG A 132 -0.61 -0.73 -5.96
N GLU A 133 -0.57 -2.03 -6.28
CA GLU A 133 0.02 -2.54 -7.52
C GLU A 133 -0.67 -1.98 -8.77
N ARG A 134 -2.01 -1.93 -8.75
CA ARG A 134 -2.79 -1.35 -9.87
C ARG A 134 -2.56 0.15 -10.03
N ARG A 135 -2.43 0.90 -8.95
CA ARG A 135 -2.14 2.35 -9.00
C ARG A 135 -0.71 2.61 -9.48
N ALA A 136 0.26 1.88 -8.98
CA ALA A 136 1.65 1.99 -9.43
C ALA A 136 1.79 1.67 -10.92
N ALA A 137 1.13 0.61 -11.40
CA ALA A 137 1.12 0.28 -12.82
C ALA A 137 0.46 1.37 -13.69
N ARG A 138 -0.65 1.96 -13.24
CA ARG A 138 -1.34 3.05 -13.94
C ARG A 138 -0.47 4.31 -14.03
N LEU A 139 0.24 4.65 -12.98
CA LEU A 139 1.14 5.81 -12.98
C LEU A 139 2.32 5.58 -13.92
N ALA A 140 2.90 4.38 -13.92
CA ALA A 140 3.97 4.02 -14.83
C ALA A 140 3.55 4.11 -16.32
N LEU A 141 2.31 3.73 -16.63
CA LEU A 141 1.76 3.82 -18.00
C LEU A 141 1.42 5.26 -18.45
N LYS A 142 1.19 6.19 -17.52
CA LYS A 142 0.92 7.61 -17.85
C LYS A 142 2.18 8.43 -18.11
N THR A 143 3.34 7.89 -17.80
CA THR A 143 4.64 8.58 -17.94
C THR A 143 5.33 8.22 -19.27
N ILE A 144 4.71 7.37 -20.09
CA ILE A 144 5.12 7.05 -21.46
C ILE A 144 4.18 7.79 -22.43
#